data_7345b0afab7ec4879afbfd3e2b641054
#
_entry.id   7345b0afab7ec4879afbfd3e2b641054
#
_cell.length_a   1.000
_cell.length_b   1.000
_cell.length_c   1.000
_cell.angle_alpha   90.00
_cell.angle_beta   90.00
_cell.angle_gamma   90.00
#
_symmetry.space_group_name_H-M   'P 1'
#
loop_
_entity.id
_entity.type
_entity.pdbx_description
1 polymer ?
#
loop_
_entity_poly.entity_id
_entity_poly.type
_entity_poly.pdbx_seq_one_letter_code
_entity_poly.pdbx_strand_id
1 'polypeptide(L)'
;MINFTKFDFKSIFGVVKSTDGLKRQQTRPLRAEVQEIAIAEYSGGQLEYVGDVEDGRDFHGIIDNLYYESKGMDGLFLKTKPMTREITLKNFKGRNKGLPDKTFDYMLLWDTKTYTGGICSWDACMKNTILKDDSVAFRVDFEDITFLAENVEPTDKGDFGKKLYQLIKESI
;
A
#
# COMPACT_ATOMS: atom_id res chain seq x y z
N MET A 1 -4.59 14.52 -9.01
CA MET A 1 -3.74 13.54 -8.30
C MET A 1 -2.58 14.26 -7.63
N ILE A 2 -2.08 13.71 -6.54
CA ILE A 2 -0.92 14.27 -5.83
C ILE A 2 0.35 14.19 -6.68
N ASN A 3 1.36 14.96 -6.29
CA ASN A 3 2.64 15.02 -7.01
C ASN A 3 3.65 14.04 -6.41
N PHE A 4 3.86 12.90 -7.06
CA PHE A 4 4.77 11.85 -6.58
C PHE A 4 6.25 12.23 -6.64
N THR A 5 6.63 13.29 -7.36
CA THR A 5 8.01 13.76 -7.36
C THR A 5 8.45 14.32 -6.00
N LYS A 6 7.49 14.67 -5.14
CA LYS A 6 7.76 15.15 -3.77
C LYS A 6 7.91 14.02 -2.75
N PHE A 7 7.66 12.78 -3.13
CA PHE A 7 7.84 11.64 -2.26
C PHE A 7 9.31 11.30 -2.07
N ASP A 8 9.69 11.02 -0.85
CA ASP A 8 11.01 10.47 -0.52
C ASP A 8 10.94 8.94 -0.49
N PHE A 9 10.98 8.32 -1.66
CA PHE A 9 10.87 6.86 -1.78
C PHE A 9 12.00 6.12 -1.08
N LYS A 10 13.22 6.66 -1.08
CA LYS A 10 14.35 6.04 -0.38
C LYS A 10 14.09 5.90 1.11
N SER A 11 13.52 6.93 1.72
CA SER A 11 13.16 6.90 3.15
C SER A 11 11.96 6.00 3.42
N ILE A 12 10.95 6.00 2.56
CA ILE A 12 9.80 5.08 2.67
C ILE A 12 10.29 3.64 2.68
N PHE A 13 11.09 3.24 1.69
CA PHE A 13 11.61 1.88 1.61
C PHE A 13 12.65 1.58 2.68
N GLY A 14 13.33 2.60 3.21
CA GLY A 14 14.21 2.45 4.37
C GLY A 14 13.44 2.02 5.61
N VAL A 15 12.26 2.61 5.86
CA VAL A 15 11.36 2.16 6.94
C VAL A 15 10.82 0.77 6.67
N VAL A 16 10.39 0.49 5.45
CA VAL A 16 9.93 -0.85 5.04
C VAL A 16 11.01 -1.91 5.33
N LYS A 17 12.25 -1.65 4.93
CA LYS A 17 13.38 -2.55 5.20
C LYS A 17 13.60 -2.77 6.69
N SER A 18 13.46 -1.73 7.50
CA SER A 18 13.63 -1.82 8.95
C SER A 18 12.59 -2.70 9.64
N THR A 19 11.45 -2.95 8.98
CA THR A 19 10.38 -3.81 9.50
C THR A 19 10.52 -5.28 9.12
N ASP A 20 11.54 -5.65 8.36
CA ASP A 20 11.70 -7.03 7.86
C ASP A 20 11.78 -8.07 8.99
N GLY A 21 12.41 -7.74 10.10
CA GLY A 21 12.50 -8.62 11.27
C GLY A 21 11.16 -8.86 11.99
N LEU A 22 10.11 -8.10 11.66
CA LEU A 22 8.81 -8.17 12.30
C LEU A 22 7.84 -9.16 11.62
N LYS A 23 8.26 -9.81 10.53
CA LYS A 23 7.39 -10.62 9.64
C LYS A 23 6.77 -11.86 10.28
N ARG A 24 7.38 -12.42 11.32
CA ARG A 24 7.03 -13.75 11.85
C ARG A 24 6.27 -13.72 13.16
N GLN A 25 6.02 -12.57 13.75
CA GLN A 25 5.28 -12.46 14.99
C GLN A 25 3.83 -12.09 14.69
N GLN A 26 2.96 -12.20 15.68
CA GLN A 26 1.56 -11.75 15.61
C GLN A 26 1.44 -10.23 15.41
N THR A 27 2.40 -9.64 14.74
CA THR A 27 2.64 -8.21 14.57
C THR A 27 2.44 -7.75 13.13
N ARG A 28 1.91 -8.63 12.25
CA ARG A 28 1.68 -8.31 10.85
C ARG A 28 0.83 -7.04 10.64
N PRO A 29 -0.25 -6.81 11.40
CA PRO A 29 -0.99 -5.56 11.32
C PRO A 29 -0.15 -4.34 11.72
N LEU A 30 0.70 -4.47 12.75
CA LEU A 30 1.58 -3.38 13.19
C LEU A 30 2.63 -3.03 12.13
N ARG A 31 3.17 -4.03 11.47
CA ARG A 31 4.14 -3.82 10.38
C ARG A 31 3.51 -3.01 9.23
N ALA A 32 2.31 -3.40 8.81
CA ALA A 32 1.58 -2.69 7.75
C ALA A 32 1.29 -1.25 8.16
N GLU A 33 0.86 -1.01 9.37
CA GLU A 33 0.56 0.31 9.90
C GLU A 33 1.82 1.19 9.96
N VAL A 34 2.95 0.65 10.39
CA VAL A 34 4.24 1.36 10.39
C VAL A 34 4.61 1.80 8.96
N GLN A 35 4.44 0.92 7.98
CA GLN A 35 4.74 1.24 6.59
C GLN A 35 3.80 2.33 6.05
N GLU A 36 2.52 2.26 6.35
CA GLU A 36 1.53 3.24 5.92
C GLU A 36 1.81 4.62 6.51
N ILE A 37 2.12 4.69 7.80
CA ILE A 37 2.49 5.95 8.46
C ILE A 37 3.77 6.52 7.83
N ALA A 38 4.74 5.69 7.51
CA ALA A 38 5.97 6.13 6.83
C ALA A 38 5.68 6.71 5.44
N ILE A 39 4.75 6.13 4.70
CA ILE A 39 4.35 6.64 3.39
C ILE A 39 3.79 8.05 3.52
N ALA A 40 2.90 8.28 4.48
CA ALA A 40 2.35 9.61 4.74
C ALA A 40 3.43 10.60 5.19
N GLU A 41 4.31 10.19 6.10
CA GLU A 41 5.40 11.03 6.62
C GLU A 41 6.35 11.50 5.52
N TYR A 42 6.68 10.62 4.58
CA TYR A 42 7.62 10.91 3.49
C TYR A 42 6.94 11.25 2.16
N SER A 43 5.66 11.62 2.20
CA SER A 43 4.91 12.02 0.99
C SER A 43 5.14 13.47 0.55
N GLY A 44 5.99 14.21 1.24
CA GLY A 44 6.16 15.64 0.99
C GLY A 44 4.97 16.47 1.45
N GLY A 45 4.29 16.07 2.51
CA GLY A 45 3.14 16.77 3.07
C GLY A 45 1.84 16.62 2.27
N GLN A 46 1.77 15.63 1.39
CA GLN A 46 0.62 15.48 0.48
C GLN A 46 -0.43 14.48 0.96
N LEU A 47 -0.05 13.50 1.78
CA LEU A 47 -0.94 12.46 2.28
C LEU A 47 -1.10 12.56 3.79
N GLU A 48 -2.35 12.41 4.24
CA GLU A 48 -2.72 12.24 5.63
C GLU A 48 -3.09 10.77 5.87
N TYR A 49 -2.52 10.14 6.89
CA TYR A 49 -2.89 8.77 7.26
C TYR A 49 -4.25 8.78 7.97
N VAL A 50 -5.21 8.02 7.44
CA VAL A 50 -6.57 7.91 7.97
C VAL A 50 -6.98 6.46 8.25
N GLY A 51 -6.08 5.51 8.05
CA GLY A 51 -6.35 4.08 8.18
C GLY A 51 -6.76 3.62 9.58
N ASP A 52 -6.47 4.43 10.60
CA ASP A 52 -6.86 4.17 11.98
C ASP A 52 -8.30 4.60 12.30
N VAL A 53 -8.92 5.44 11.49
CA VAL A 53 -10.26 6.00 11.72
C VAL A 53 -11.26 5.72 10.59
N GLU A 54 -10.79 5.38 9.40
CA GLU A 54 -11.64 5.16 8.23
C GLU A 54 -11.47 3.77 7.63
N ASP A 55 -12.58 3.08 7.38
CA ASP A 55 -12.60 1.77 6.75
C ASP A 55 -12.39 1.86 5.24
N GLY A 56 -11.55 0.94 4.71
CA GLY A 56 -11.38 0.75 3.27
C GLY A 56 -10.51 1.78 2.59
N ARG A 57 -9.82 2.63 3.36
CA ARG A 57 -8.86 3.60 2.85
C ARG A 57 -7.77 3.88 3.88
N ASP A 58 -6.56 4.12 3.42
CA ASP A 58 -5.40 4.37 4.28
C ASP A 58 -5.01 5.83 4.32
N PHE A 59 -5.19 6.57 3.22
CA PHE A 59 -4.75 7.95 3.10
C PHE A 59 -5.81 8.85 2.50
N HIS A 60 -5.78 10.10 2.94
CA HIS A 60 -6.49 11.22 2.34
C HIS A 60 -5.47 12.19 1.74
N GLY A 61 -5.65 12.54 0.48
CA GLY A 61 -4.86 13.55 -0.19
C GLY A 61 -5.25 14.96 0.29
N ILE A 62 -4.30 15.68 0.87
CA ILE A 62 -4.57 16.99 1.49
C ILE A 62 -4.91 18.04 0.44
N ILE A 63 -4.24 17.97 -0.73
CA ILE A 63 -4.42 18.96 -1.80
C ILE A 63 -5.52 18.56 -2.77
N ASP A 64 -5.55 17.31 -3.21
CA ASP A 64 -6.48 16.83 -4.23
C ASP A 64 -7.81 16.33 -3.67
N ASN A 65 -7.91 16.14 -2.35
CA ASN A 65 -9.09 15.64 -1.65
C ASN A 65 -9.53 14.24 -2.14
N LEU A 66 -8.60 13.44 -2.64
CA LEU A 66 -8.84 12.06 -3.06
C LEU A 66 -8.42 11.09 -1.96
N TYR A 67 -8.95 9.87 -2.03
CA TYR A 67 -8.61 8.80 -1.10
C TYR A 67 -7.72 7.76 -1.75
N TYR A 68 -6.79 7.23 -0.96
CA TYR A 68 -5.79 6.25 -1.40
C TYR A 68 -5.80 5.04 -0.47
N GLU A 69 -5.75 3.87 -1.06
CA GLU A 69 -5.52 2.60 -0.35
C GLU A 69 -4.07 2.18 -0.59
N SER A 70 -3.46 1.49 0.34
CA SER A 70 -2.09 1.00 0.22
C SER A 70 -2.05 -0.52 0.34
N LYS A 71 -1.29 -1.16 -0.54
CA LYS A 71 -1.07 -2.61 -0.48
C LYS A 71 0.39 -2.91 -0.75
N GLY A 72 1.04 -3.54 0.24
CA GLY A 72 2.44 -3.97 0.12
C GLY A 72 2.57 -5.48 0.23
N MET A 73 3.48 -6.04 -0.54
CA MET A 73 3.78 -7.46 -0.49
C MET A 73 5.19 -7.70 -1.03
N ASP A 74 5.93 -8.62 -0.40
CA ASP A 74 7.23 -9.03 -0.90
C ASP A 74 7.08 -9.69 -2.27
N GLY A 75 7.77 -9.16 -3.27
CA GLY A 75 7.76 -9.68 -4.63
C GLY A 75 6.45 -9.45 -5.38
N LEU A 76 5.69 -8.42 -5.02
CA LEU A 76 4.39 -8.11 -5.62
C LEU A 76 4.46 -8.10 -7.16
N PHE A 77 5.45 -7.43 -7.72
CA PHE A 77 5.60 -7.32 -9.18
C PHE A 77 6.36 -8.48 -9.82
N LEU A 78 6.98 -9.35 -9.02
CA LEU A 78 7.67 -10.56 -9.49
C LEU A 78 6.72 -11.75 -9.64
N LYS A 79 5.56 -11.73 -9.00
CA LYS A 79 4.58 -12.83 -9.01
C LYS A 79 3.65 -12.81 -10.21
N THR A 80 3.87 -11.93 -11.14
CA THR A 80 3.09 -11.87 -12.36
C THR A 80 3.44 -13.05 -13.26
N LYS A 81 2.43 -13.78 -13.68
CA LYS A 81 2.62 -14.79 -14.72
C LYS A 81 2.94 -14.06 -16.02
N PRO A 82 4.02 -14.44 -16.73
CA PRO A 82 4.41 -13.75 -17.97
C PRO A 82 3.30 -13.64 -19.02
N MET A 83 2.35 -14.59 -19.00
CA MET A 83 1.26 -14.67 -19.97
C MET A 83 0.09 -13.73 -19.64
N THR A 84 -0.19 -13.50 -18.38
CA THR A 84 -1.36 -12.71 -17.95
C THR A 84 -1.01 -11.28 -17.57
N ARG A 85 0.23 -11.04 -17.14
CA ARG A 85 0.72 -9.73 -16.71
C ARG A 85 -0.26 -9.00 -15.80
N GLU A 86 -0.77 -9.73 -14.82
CA GLU A 86 -1.72 -9.20 -13.84
C GLU A 86 -1.27 -9.48 -12.42
N ILE A 87 -1.71 -8.65 -11.49
CA ILE A 87 -1.46 -8.80 -10.06
C ILE A 87 -2.78 -9.13 -9.39
N THR A 88 -2.78 -10.11 -8.49
CA THR A 88 -3.95 -10.44 -7.67
C THR A 88 -3.80 -9.85 -6.28
N LEU A 89 -4.74 -8.99 -5.90
CA LEU A 89 -4.81 -8.37 -4.58
C LEU A 89 -5.99 -8.98 -3.83
N LYS A 90 -5.71 -9.65 -2.71
CA LYS A 90 -6.68 -10.41 -1.93
C LYS A 90 -7.09 -9.67 -0.65
N ASN A 91 -8.11 -10.22 0.02
CA ASN A 91 -8.55 -9.83 1.36
C ASN A 91 -9.18 -8.43 1.46
N PHE A 92 -9.84 -7.97 0.42
CA PHE A 92 -10.70 -6.81 0.50
C PHE A 92 -12.10 -7.25 0.93
N LYS A 93 -12.75 -6.46 1.78
CA LYS A 93 -14.12 -6.74 2.21
C LYS A 93 -15.09 -6.49 1.06
N GLY A 94 -15.84 -7.53 0.68
CA GLY A 94 -17.03 -7.38 -0.16
C GLY A 94 -18.25 -7.04 0.70
N ARG A 95 -19.23 -6.38 0.11
CA ARG A 95 -20.51 -6.09 0.77
C ARG A 95 -21.65 -6.79 0.05
N ASN A 96 -22.50 -7.51 0.81
CA ASN A 96 -23.77 -8.06 0.33
C ASN A 96 -23.68 -8.87 -0.97
N LYS A 97 -22.64 -9.70 -1.11
CA LYS A 97 -22.40 -10.56 -2.29
C LYS A 97 -22.31 -9.81 -3.62
N GLY A 98 -22.08 -8.49 -3.59
CA GLY A 98 -21.91 -7.66 -4.77
C GLY A 98 -20.52 -7.05 -4.84
N LEU A 99 -20.33 -6.16 -5.81
CA LEU A 99 -19.11 -5.37 -5.92
C LEU A 99 -18.97 -4.48 -4.68
N PRO A 100 -17.75 -4.27 -4.18
CA PRO A 100 -17.54 -3.40 -3.03
C PRO A 100 -17.90 -1.95 -3.39
N ASP A 101 -18.36 -1.21 -2.38
CA ASP A 101 -18.53 0.23 -2.52
C ASP A 101 -17.18 0.90 -2.75
N LYS A 102 -17.15 1.94 -3.55
CA LYS A 102 -15.93 2.71 -3.78
C LYS A 102 -15.48 3.39 -2.49
N THR A 103 -14.35 2.95 -1.96
CA THR A 103 -13.76 3.51 -0.72
C THR A 103 -12.49 4.28 -0.96
N PHE A 104 -11.86 4.12 -2.11
CA PHE A 104 -10.65 4.85 -2.50
C PHE A 104 -10.71 5.22 -3.98
N ASP A 105 -9.92 6.20 -4.37
CA ASP A 105 -9.78 6.64 -5.76
C ASP A 105 -8.61 5.95 -6.44
N TYR A 106 -7.51 5.75 -5.72
CA TYR A 106 -6.30 5.13 -6.21
C TYR A 106 -5.73 4.14 -5.19
N MET A 107 -5.07 3.11 -5.70
CA MET A 107 -4.34 2.16 -4.89
C MET A 107 -2.83 2.33 -5.11
N LEU A 108 -2.11 2.54 -4.02
CA LEU A 108 -0.65 2.54 -4.00
C LEU A 108 -0.17 1.11 -3.80
N LEU A 109 0.71 0.66 -4.66
CA LEU A 109 1.24 -0.70 -4.69
C LEU A 109 2.73 -0.67 -4.35
N TRP A 110 3.13 -1.49 -3.38
CA TRP A 110 4.50 -1.51 -2.87
C TRP A 110 5.08 -2.92 -2.92
N ASP A 111 6.11 -3.12 -3.74
CA ASP A 111 6.90 -4.34 -3.69
C ASP A 111 7.99 -4.16 -2.62
N THR A 112 7.80 -4.81 -1.50
CA THR A 112 8.67 -4.68 -0.33
C THR A 112 9.94 -5.53 -0.42
N LYS A 113 10.13 -6.27 -1.51
CA LYS A 113 11.34 -7.02 -1.80
C LYS A 113 12.22 -6.31 -2.81
N THR A 114 11.65 -5.79 -3.88
CA THR A 114 12.38 -5.08 -4.94
C THR A 114 12.44 -3.57 -4.71
N TYR A 115 11.73 -3.07 -3.70
CA TYR A 115 11.60 -1.64 -3.39
C TYR A 115 11.12 -0.84 -4.59
N THR A 116 9.97 -1.29 -5.11
CA THR A 116 9.31 -0.70 -6.28
C THR A 116 7.91 -0.25 -5.87
N GLY A 117 7.55 0.97 -6.23
CA GLY A 117 6.23 1.55 -5.97
C GLY A 117 5.46 1.79 -7.26
N GLY A 118 4.16 1.56 -7.23
CA GLY A 118 3.26 1.81 -8.34
C GLY A 118 1.91 2.33 -7.87
N ILE A 119 1.08 2.73 -8.82
CA ILE A 119 -0.28 3.23 -8.57
C ILE A 119 -1.23 2.74 -9.65
N CYS A 120 -2.45 2.41 -9.25
CA CYS A 120 -3.55 2.13 -10.17
C CYS A 120 -4.85 2.76 -9.66
N SER A 121 -5.81 2.97 -10.56
CA SER A 121 -7.10 3.55 -10.22
C SER A 121 -8.06 2.51 -9.62
N TRP A 122 -9.11 2.99 -8.96
CA TRP A 122 -10.23 2.16 -8.57
C TRP A 122 -10.81 1.38 -9.75
N ASP A 123 -10.99 2.04 -10.91
CA ASP A 123 -11.54 1.39 -12.10
C ASP A 123 -10.65 0.24 -12.58
N ALA A 124 -9.34 0.39 -12.52
CA ALA A 124 -8.40 -0.69 -12.84
C ALA A 124 -8.55 -1.87 -11.88
N CYS A 125 -8.77 -1.62 -10.59
CA CYS A 125 -9.04 -2.66 -9.60
C CYS A 125 -10.35 -3.39 -9.87
N MET A 126 -11.38 -2.67 -10.30
CA MET A 126 -12.72 -3.23 -10.51
C MET A 126 -12.87 -3.98 -11.83
N LYS A 127 -12.00 -3.76 -12.78
CA LYS A 127 -12.08 -4.31 -14.13
C LYS A 127 -12.16 -5.85 -14.17
N ASN A 128 -11.38 -6.52 -13.34
CA ASN A 128 -11.33 -7.98 -13.24
C ASN A 128 -11.49 -8.46 -11.80
N THR A 129 -12.50 -7.96 -11.12
CA THR A 129 -12.77 -8.32 -9.73
C THR A 129 -13.29 -9.74 -9.61
N ILE A 130 -12.75 -10.49 -8.65
CA ILE A 130 -13.26 -11.80 -8.26
C ILE A 130 -13.96 -11.67 -6.93
N LEU A 131 -15.26 -12.04 -6.91
CA LEU A 131 -16.04 -12.06 -5.69
C LEU A 131 -15.91 -13.44 -5.03
N LYS A 132 -15.69 -13.42 -3.71
CA LYS A 132 -15.77 -14.58 -2.83
C LYS A 132 -16.77 -14.26 -1.72
N ASP A 133 -17.15 -15.27 -0.91
CA ASP A 133 -18.22 -15.14 0.08
C ASP A 133 -18.06 -13.90 0.99
N ASP A 134 -16.87 -13.68 1.54
CA ASP A 134 -16.59 -12.60 2.49
C ASP A 134 -15.52 -11.62 2.02
N SER A 135 -14.95 -11.83 0.84
CA SER A 135 -13.81 -11.05 0.37
C SER A 135 -13.86 -10.80 -1.13
N VAL A 136 -13.11 -9.81 -1.53
CA VAL A 136 -12.93 -9.46 -2.93
C VAL A 136 -11.44 -9.58 -3.27
N ALA A 137 -11.15 -10.15 -4.42
CA ALA A 137 -9.82 -10.13 -4.99
C ALA A 137 -9.85 -9.26 -6.25
N PHE A 138 -8.93 -8.32 -6.34
CA PHE A 138 -8.72 -7.52 -7.55
C PHE A 138 -7.63 -8.16 -8.40
N ARG A 139 -7.87 -8.27 -9.69
CA ARG A 139 -6.86 -8.61 -10.68
C ARG A 139 -6.53 -7.36 -11.47
N VAL A 140 -5.35 -6.81 -11.26
CA VAL A 140 -4.95 -5.57 -11.90
C VAL A 140 -4.00 -5.87 -13.04
N ASP A 141 -4.35 -5.46 -14.26
CA ASP A 141 -3.49 -5.60 -15.41
C ASP A 141 -2.25 -4.72 -15.25
N PHE A 142 -1.09 -5.24 -15.63
CA PHE A 142 0.17 -4.49 -15.56
C PHE A 142 0.10 -3.18 -16.32
N GLU A 143 -0.63 -3.15 -17.42
CA GLU A 143 -0.82 -1.97 -18.26
C GLU A 143 -1.55 -0.83 -17.53
N ASP A 144 -2.36 -1.17 -16.53
CA ASP A 144 -3.12 -0.20 -15.72
C ASP A 144 -2.33 0.32 -14.53
N ILE A 145 -1.10 -0.14 -14.34
CA ILE A 145 -0.22 0.29 -13.26
C ILE A 145 0.79 1.30 -13.80
N THR A 146 0.85 2.46 -13.16
CA THR A 146 1.91 3.43 -13.37
C THR A 146 2.99 3.22 -12.30
N PHE A 147 4.22 2.93 -12.70
CA PHE A 147 5.33 2.81 -11.77
C PHE A 147 5.81 4.19 -11.34
N LEU A 148 5.96 4.39 -10.03
CA LEU A 148 6.36 5.65 -9.41
C LEU A 148 7.85 5.68 -9.11
N ALA A 149 8.39 4.55 -8.71
CA ALA A 149 9.80 4.36 -8.39
C ALA A 149 10.14 2.88 -8.54
N GLU A 150 11.25 2.56 -9.19
CA GLU A 150 11.63 1.18 -9.47
C GLU A 150 13.00 0.86 -8.88
N ASN A 151 13.11 -0.28 -8.19
CA ASN A 151 14.36 -0.81 -7.64
C ASN A 151 15.12 0.26 -6.84
N VAL A 152 14.41 0.93 -5.95
CA VAL A 152 14.97 1.99 -5.11
C VAL A 152 15.98 1.39 -4.13
N GLU A 153 17.10 2.06 -3.93
CA GLU A 153 18.04 1.69 -2.86
C GLU A 153 17.58 2.36 -1.56
N PRO A 154 17.13 1.57 -0.55
CA PRO A 154 16.60 2.15 0.67
C PRO A 154 17.66 2.89 1.48
N THR A 155 17.30 4.06 2.00
CA THR A 155 18.10 4.74 3.01
C THR A 155 17.89 4.06 4.36
N ASP A 156 18.93 3.98 5.20
CA ASP A 156 18.77 3.41 6.53
C ASP A 156 17.86 4.29 7.40
N LYS A 157 16.69 3.77 7.75
CA LYS A 157 15.71 4.40 8.63
C LYS A 157 15.31 3.47 9.78
N GLY A 158 16.23 2.57 10.16
CA GLY A 158 15.99 1.58 11.19
C GLY A 158 15.48 2.17 12.49
N ASP A 159 16.08 3.27 12.95
CA ASP A 159 15.67 3.92 14.20
C ASP A 159 14.25 4.50 14.12
N PHE A 160 13.90 5.12 13.02
CA PHE A 160 12.56 5.65 12.81
C PHE A 160 11.52 4.52 12.83
N GLY A 161 11.78 3.46 12.08
CA GLY A 161 10.89 2.30 12.03
C GLY A 161 10.71 1.63 13.39
N LYS A 162 11.79 1.47 14.15
CA LYS A 162 11.75 0.91 15.50
C LYS A 162 10.97 1.78 16.47
N LYS A 163 11.19 3.08 16.46
CA LYS A 163 10.45 4.03 17.31
C LYS A 163 8.96 4.01 16.98
N LEU A 164 8.62 4.04 15.72
CA LEU A 164 7.23 4.03 15.28
C LEU A 164 6.54 2.72 15.66
N TYR A 165 7.20 1.58 15.46
CA TYR A 165 6.69 0.28 15.90
C TYR A 165 6.41 0.27 17.40
N GLN A 166 7.34 0.78 18.20
CA GLN A 166 7.20 0.80 19.65
C GLN A 166 6.03 1.70 20.11
N LEU A 167 5.87 2.87 19.50
CA LEU A 167 4.75 3.77 19.77
C LEU A 167 3.40 3.13 19.47
N ILE A 168 3.28 2.45 18.34
CA ILE A 168 2.06 1.77 17.96
C ILE A 168 1.76 0.61 18.91
N LYS A 169 2.78 -0.17 19.24
CA LYS A 169 2.67 -1.30 20.19
C LYS A 169 2.19 -0.85 21.56
N GLU A 170 2.71 0.27 22.08
CA GLU A 170 2.32 0.82 23.37
C GLU A 170 0.90 1.38 23.40
N SER A 171 0.36 1.77 22.25
CA SER A 171 -0.99 2.32 22.13
C SER A 171 -2.10 1.26 22.06
N ILE A 172 -1.74 0.00 21.99
CA ILE A 172 -2.69 -1.13 21.91
C ILE A 172 -3.11 -1.55 23.35
#